data_1232a8c5d8dafd71059401e3b43994b8
#
_entry.id   1232a8c5d8dafd71059401e3b43994b8
#
_cell.length_a   1.000
_cell.length_b   1.000
_cell.length_c   1.000
_cell.angle_alpha   90.00
_cell.angle_beta   90.00
_cell.angle_gamma   90.00
#
_symmetry.space_group_name_H-M   'P 1'
#
loop_
_entity.id
_entity.type
_entity.pdbx_description
1 polymer ?
#
loop_
_entity_poly.entity_id
_entity_poly.type
_entity_poly.pdbx_seq_one_letter_code
_entity_poly.pdbx_strand_id
1 'polypeptide(L)'
;ELFLEKRIFVSLDQIPNNMKNAVIASEDRRFYNHWGIDSRSIVRAVIINIISLGYVQGFSSLTQQVARTLYDTIGFKKTITRKIKEIITAIQIERTYTKDEILEMYVNNVHFGHGTYGVQAAAKRYFGKDAVRLTLGESAMLVGILPAPATYSPINHSERAHYKRNVVLRVMRDEKFITKDMYSEARVIESENISKTSAKGKAPY
;
A
#
# COMPACT_ATOMS: atom_id res chain seq x y z
N GLU A 1 27.72 -6.22 -8.42
CA GLU A 1 27.34 -5.23 -7.38
C GLU A 1 26.10 -5.74 -6.67
N LEU A 2 26.25 -6.13 -5.41
CA LEU A 2 25.15 -6.44 -4.51
C LEU A 2 24.38 -5.14 -4.28
N PHE A 3 23.20 -5.00 -4.90
CA PHE A 3 22.23 -3.98 -4.52
C PHE A 3 21.77 -4.31 -3.10
N LEU A 4 22.45 -3.74 -2.11
CA LEU A 4 21.97 -3.72 -0.73
C LEU A 4 20.64 -2.98 -0.73
N GLU A 5 19.54 -3.74 -0.62
CA GLU A 5 18.22 -3.18 -0.37
C GLU A 5 18.30 -2.32 0.90
N LYS A 6 18.32 -0.99 0.73
CA LYS A 6 18.31 -0.06 1.86
C LYS A 6 16.93 -0.06 2.49
N ARG A 7 16.65 -1.05 3.32
CA ARG A 7 15.48 -1.04 4.18
C ARG A 7 15.77 -0.14 5.38
N ILE A 8 15.05 0.94 5.51
CA ILE A 8 15.12 1.82 6.68
C ILE A 8 13.85 1.55 7.46
N PHE A 9 14.00 0.82 8.57
CA PHE A 9 12.88 0.51 9.46
C PHE A 9 12.43 1.79 10.21
N VAL A 10 11.13 1.94 10.36
CA VAL A 10 10.48 2.96 11.20
C VAL A 10 9.40 2.31 12.04
N SER A 11 9.32 2.67 13.30
CA SER A 11 8.26 2.17 14.20
C SER A 11 6.90 2.76 13.81
N LEU A 12 5.83 2.05 14.14
CA LEU A 12 4.47 2.41 13.71
C LEU A 12 4.00 3.77 14.27
N ASP A 13 4.50 4.18 15.42
CA ASP A 13 4.24 5.49 16.03
C ASP A 13 4.83 6.66 15.21
N GLN A 14 5.92 6.41 14.48
CA GLN A 14 6.54 7.38 13.58
C GLN A 14 5.86 7.45 12.21
N ILE A 15 4.90 6.57 11.92
CA ILE A 15 4.15 6.56 10.67
C ILE A 15 2.86 7.35 10.86
N PRO A 16 2.59 8.38 10.02
CA PRO A 16 1.39 9.20 10.16
C PRO A 16 0.11 8.38 10.07
N ASN A 17 -0.91 8.76 10.82
CA ASN A 17 -2.23 8.13 10.76
C ASN A 17 -2.82 8.13 9.34
N ASN A 18 -2.54 9.18 8.55
CA ASN A 18 -2.94 9.24 7.15
C ASN A 18 -2.40 8.05 6.33
N MET A 19 -1.15 7.66 6.57
CA MET A 19 -0.54 6.51 5.87
C MET A 19 -1.15 5.19 6.34
N LYS A 20 -1.29 4.99 7.65
CA LYS A 20 -1.92 3.80 8.24
C LYS A 20 -3.35 3.64 7.72
N ASN A 21 -4.14 4.70 7.77
CA ASN A 21 -5.52 4.71 7.32
C ASN A 21 -5.65 4.48 5.80
N ALA A 22 -4.75 5.04 4.99
CA ALA A 22 -4.74 4.81 3.56
C ALA A 22 -4.48 3.34 3.21
N VAL A 23 -3.53 2.69 3.89
CA VAL A 23 -3.26 1.25 3.75
C VAL A 23 -4.49 0.43 4.12
N ILE A 24 -5.05 0.66 5.32
CA ILE A 24 -6.21 -0.10 5.81
C ILE A 24 -7.42 0.10 4.88
N ALA A 25 -7.73 1.34 4.51
CA ALA A 25 -8.86 1.64 3.65
C ALA A 25 -8.76 0.96 2.27
N SER A 26 -7.56 0.88 1.72
CA SER A 26 -7.36 0.40 0.35
C SER A 26 -7.10 -1.09 0.25
N GLU A 27 -6.29 -1.64 1.17
CA GLU A 27 -5.82 -3.01 1.10
C GLU A 27 -6.69 -3.96 1.91
N ASP A 28 -7.15 -3.52 3.10
CA ASP A 28 -7.87 -4.40 4.03
C ASP A 28 -8.74 -3.61 5.01
N ARG A 29 -9.91 -3.17 4.56
CA ARG A 29 -10.82 -2.29 5.32
C ARG A 29 -11.24 -2.84 6.68
N ARG A 30 -11.21 -4.15 6.83
CA ARG A 30 -11.62 -4.84 8.04
C ARG A 30 -10.45 -5.44 8.80
N PHE A 31 -9.23 -4.95 8.55
CA PHE A 31 -7.99 -5.47 9.09
C PHE A 31 -8.06 -5.77 10.60
N TYR A 32 -8.58 -4.85 11.39
CA TYR A 32 -8.72 -5.03 12.84
C TYR A 32 -9.84 -5.99 13.27
N ASN A 33 -10.69 -6.46 12.34
CA ASN A 33 -11.91 -7.23 12.64
C ASN A 33 -11.87 -8.68 12.15
N HIS A 34 -10.73 -9.17 11.69
CA HIS A 34 -10.58 -10.55 11.24
C HIS A 34 -9.25 -11.17 11.70
N TRP A 35 -9.13 -12.47 11.60
CA TRP A 35 -7.97 -13.27 12.02
C TRP A 35 -7.18 -13.76 10.80
N GLY A 36 -6.47 -12.86 10.13
CA GLY A 36 -5.62 -13.18 8.97
C GLY A 36 -6.39 -13.41 7.67
N ILE A 37 -7.69 -13.68 7.72
CA ILE A 37 -8.55 -13.93 6.56
C ILE A 37 -9.83 -13.14 6.73
N ASP A 38 -10.17 -12.28 5.78
CA ASP A 38 -11.48 -11.64 5.73
C ASP A 38 -12.44 -12.43 4.83
N SER A 39 -13.19 -13.35 5.43
CA SER A 39 -14.17 -14.18 4.72
C SER A 39 -15.24 -13.34 3.99
N ARG A 40 -15.68 -12.21 4.57
CA ARG A 40 -16.66 -11.32 3.93
C ARG A 40 -16.11 -10.65 2.69
N SER A 41 -14.84 -10.22 2.74
CA SER A 41 -14.18 -9.64 1.56
C SER A 41 -13.95 -10.68 0.47
N ILE A 42 -13.67 -11.94 0.83
CA ILE A 42 -13.57 -13.05 -0.13
C ILE A 42 -14.91 -13.25 -0.85
N VAL A 43 -16.00 -13.39 -0.11
CA VAL A 43 -17.35 -13.59 -0.69
C VAL A 43 -17.73 -12.42 -1.59
N ARG A 44 -17.51 -11.19 -1.13
CA ARG A 44 -17.78 -9.98 -1.93
C ARG A 44 -16.97 -9.96 -3.23
N ALA A 45 -15.67 -10.25 -3.16
CA ALA A 45 -14.79 -10.26 -4.34
C ALA A 45 -15.18 -11.34 -5.34
N VAL A 46 -15.58 -12.53 -4.87
CA VAL A 46 -16.10 -13.61 -5.72
C VAL A 46 -17.36 -13.14 -6.46
N ILE A 47 -18.32 -12.55 -5.77
CA ILE A 47 -19.56 -12.05 -6.37
C ILE A 47 -19.25 -10.98 -7.43
N ILE A 48 -18.40 -9.98 -7.09
CA ILE A 48 -18.04 -8.90 -8.01
C ILE A 48 -17.33 -9.46 -9.25
N ASN A 49 -16.37 -10.38 -9.09
CA ASN A 49 -15.63 -10.96 -10.20
C ASN A 49 -16.53 -11.82 -11.11
N ILE A 50 -17.52 -12.52 -10.55
CA ILE A 50 -18.53 -13.27 -11.34
C ILE A 50 -19.40 -12.31 -12.13
N ILE A 51 -19.95 -11.25 -11.49
CA ILE A 51 -20.83 -10.28 -12.17
C ILE A 51 -20.08 -9.52 -13.26
N SER A 52 -18.80 -9.19 -13.01
CA SER A 52 -17.97 -8.43 -13.97
C SER A 52 -17.36 -9.30 -15.08
N LEU A 53 -17.63 -10.62 -15.09
CA LEU A 53 -17.02 -11.59 -16.01
C LEU A 53 -15.48 -11.48 -16.10
N GLY A 54 -14.84 -11.07 -15.01
CA GLY A 54 -13.39 -10.87 -14.99
C GLY A 54 -12.81 -10.63 -13.59
N TYR A 55 -11.48 -10.61 -13.49
CA TYR A 55 -10.78 -10.34 -12.24
C TYR A 55 -10.72 -8.82 -12.00
N VAL A 56 -11.63 -8.30 -11.20
CA VAL A 56 -11.74 -6.87 -10.87
C VAL A 56 -11.21 -6.55 -9.49
N GLN A 57 -11.40 -7.45 -8.52
CA GLN A 57 -11.04 -7.20 -7.12
C GLN A 57 -10.22 -8.35 -6.51
N GLY A 58 -9.10 -7.99 -5.85
CA GLY A 58 -8.33 -8.90 -4.99
C GLY A 58 -8.99 -9.06 -3.61
N PHE A 59 -8.65 -10.14 -2.94
CA PHE A 59 -9.23 -10.51 -1.63
C PHE A 59 -8.19 -10.96 -0.60
N SER A 60 -6.91 -10.68 -0.82
CA SER A 60 -5.87 -11.01 0.16
C SER A 60 -5.83 -9.96 1.26
N SER A 61 -5.86 -10.41 2.52
CA SER A 61 -5.67 -9.53 3.68
C SER A 61 -4.25 -8.99 3.76
N LEU A 62 -4.04 -7.94 4.56
CA LEU A 62 -2.71 -7.41 4.87
C LEU A 62 -1.81 -8.51 5.45
N THR A 63 -2.32 -9.32 6.37
CA THR A 63 -1.57 -10.42 6.99
C THR A 63 -1.12 -11.47 5.97
N GLN A 64 -1.95 -11.79 4.97
CA GLN A 64 -1.56 -12.67 3.86
C GLN A 64 -0.48 -12.05 2.98
N GLN A 65 -0.51 -10.73 2.79
CA GLN A 65 0.53 -10.02 2.05
C GLN A 65 1.85 -10.00 2.84
N VAL A 66 1.81 -9.79 4.16
CA VAL A 66 2.98 -9.91 5.05
C VAL A 66 3.56 -11.33 5.00
N ALA A 67 2.71 -12.36 5.11
CA ALA A 67 3.14 -13.75 5.00
C ALA A 67 3.94 -13.99 3.71
N ARG A 68 3.41 -13.54 2.57
CA ARG A 68 4.07 -13.70 1.27
C ARG A 68 5.38 -12.93 1.15
N THR A 69 5.46 -11.76 1.79
CA THR A 69 6.64 -10.87 1.68
C THR A 69 7.79 -11.32 2.59
N LEU A 70 7.47 -11.86 3.77
CA LEU A 70 8.49 -12.23 4.76
C LEU A 70 8.94 -13.69 4.69
N TYR A 71 8.14 -14.58 4.07
CA TYR A 71 8.44 -16.01 4.01
C TYR A 71 8.69 -16.48 2.58
N ASP A 72 9.96 -16.58 2.20
CA ASP A 72 10.38 -17.01 0.85
C ASP A 72 9.85 -18.39 0.45
N THR A 73 9.59 -19.27 1.43
CA THR A 73 9.01 -20.60 1.21
C THR A 73 7.60 -20.58 0.61
N ILE A 74 6.91 -19.44 0.69
CA ILE A 74 5.58 -19.26 0.08
C ILE A 74 5.73 -19.03 -1.43
N GLY A 75 6.73 -18.24 -1.85
CA GLY A 75 7.01 -17.91 -3.23
C GLY A 75 5.97 -16.98 -3.89
N PHE A 76 6.23 -16.61 -5.15
CA PHE A 76 5.40 -15.63 -5.88
C PHE A 76 4.55 -16.26 -7.02
N LYS A 77 4.82 -17.53 -7.39
CA LYS A 77 4.03 -18.20 -8.44
C LYS A 77 2.57 -18.34 -8.01
N LYS A 78 1.63 -17.91 -8.85
CA LYS A 78 0.19 -17.96 -8.57
C LYS A 78 -0.33 -19.40 -8.65
N THR A 79 -0.25 -20.14 -7.54
CA THR A 79 -0.73 -21.53 -7.41
C THR A 79 -1.70 -21.65 -6.23
N ILE A 80 -2.55 -22.66 -6.25
CA ILE A 80 -3.47 -22.99 -5.14
C ILE A 80 -2.64 -23.34 -3.89
N THR A 81 -1.58 -24.13 -4.05
CA THR A 81 -0.68 -24.53 -2.95
C THR A 81 -0.06 -23.31 -2.26
N ARG A 82 0.40 -22.32 -3.04
CA ARG A 82 0.87 -21.05 -2.48
C ARG A 82 -0.21 -20.37 -1.66
N LYS A 83 -1.45 -20.30 -2.16
CA LYS A 83 -2.55 -19.64 -1.45
C LYS A 83 -2.90 -20.33 -0.14
N ILE A 84 -2.83 -21.65 -0.10
CA ILE A 84 -3.00 -22.41 1.15
C ILE A 84 -1.88 -22.09 2.16
N LYS A 85 -0.63 -22.07 1.71
CA LYS A 85 0.50 -21.67 2.57
C LYS A 85 0.34 -20.25 3.11
N GLU A 86 -0.02 -19.27 2.26
CA GLU A 86 -0.31 -17.89 2.70
C GLU A 86 -1.37 -17.85 3.81
N ILE A 87 -2.46 -18.59 3.65
CA ILE A 87 -3.56 -18.65 4.63
C ILE A 87 -3.07 -19.22 5.97
N ILE A 88 -2.40 -20.37 5.94
CA ILE A 88 -1.87 -21.01 7.16
C ILE A 88 -0.89 -20.08 7.86
N THR A 89 0.06 -19.52 7.12
CA THR A 89 1.05 -18.59 7.68
C THR A 89 0.40 -17.31 8.22
N ALA A 90 -0.60 -16.77 7.54
CA ALA A 90 -1.34 -15.61 8.03
C ALA A 90 -2.03 -15.86 9.37
N ILE A 91 -2.63 -17.05 9.56
CA ILE A 91 -3.22 -17.44 10.84
C ILE A 91 -2.15 -17.59 11.94
N GLN A 92 -0.97 -18.11 11.60
CA GLN A 92 0.15 -18.23 12.54
C GLN A 92 0.66 -16.85 12.96
N ILE A 93 0.82 -15.91 12.01
CA ILE A 93 1.21 -14.53 12.27
C ILE A 93 0.21 -13.87 13.23
N GLU A 94 -1.10 -13.98 12.98
CA GLU A 94 -2.14 -13.39 13.83
C GLU A 94 -2.21 -13.98 15.25
N ARG A 95 -1.71 -15.20 15.44
CA ARG A 95 -1.58 -15.80 16.78
C ARG A 95 -0.36 -15.31 17.55
N THR A 96 0.63 -14.80 16.85
CA THR A 96 1.94 -14.42 17.41
C THR A 96 2.07 -12.93 17.61
N TYR A 97 1.52 -12.13 16.69
CA TYR A 97 1.69 -10.69 16.61
C TYR A 97 0.37 -9.95 16.74
N THR A 98 0.40 -8.79 17.33
CA THR A 98 -0.72 -7.85 17.37
C THR A 98 -1.00 -7.26 15.98
N LYS A 99 -2.19 -6.71 15.79
CA LYS A 99 -2.53 -6.02 14.54
C LYS A 99 -1.59 -4.87 14.19
N ASP A 100 -1.16 -4.13 15.18
CA ASP A 100 -0.25 -3.00 14.99
C ASP A 100 1.15 -3.48 14.57
N GLU A 101 1.66 -4.55 15.16
CA GLU A 101 2.92 -5.17 14.72
C GLU A 101 2.82 -5.72 13.29
N ILE A 102 1.70 -6.32 12.90
CA ILE A 102 1.46 -6.79 11.54
C ILE A 102 1.41 -5.62 10.55
N LEU A 103 0.75 -4.52 10.91
CA LEU A 103 0.72 -3.31 10.10
C LEU A 103 2.11 -2.70 9.97
N GLU A 104 2.89 -2.66 11.04
CA GLU A 104 4.28 -2.22 11.05
C GLU A 104 5.16 -3.06 10.11
N MET A 105 5.03 -4.39 10.20
CA MET A 105 5.72 -5.31 9.28
C MET A 105 5.33 -5.01 7.83
N TYR A 106 4.04 -4.80 7.55
CA TYR A 106 3.57 -4.51 6.20
C TYR A 106 4.21 -3.25 5.63
N VAL A 107 4.07 -2.12 6.32
CA VAL A 107 4.51 -0.82 5.81
C VAL A 107 6.03 -0.71 5.68
N ASN A 108 6.79 -1.48 6.46
CA ASN A 108 8.26 -1.53 6.38
C ASN A 108 8.79 -2.49 5.32
N ASN A 109 7.97 -3.41 4.79
CA ASN A 109 8.44 -4.43 3.85
C ASN A 109 7.79 -4.37 2.47
N VAL A 110 6.67 -3.68 2.30
CA VAL A 110 5.98 -3.61 1.02
C VAL A 110 6.82 -2.90 -0.05
N HIS A 111 6.75 -3.42 -1.29
CA HIS A 111 7.51 -2.90 -2.43
C HIS A 111 6.79 -1.73 -3.09
N PHE A 112 7.44 -0.57 -3.14
CA PHE A 112 6.93 0.67 -3.76
C PHE A 112 7.47 0.93 -5.18
N GLY A 113 8.16 -0.02 -5.79
CA GLY A 113 8.77 0.15 -7.12
C GLY A 113 10.20 0.66 -7.06
N HIS A 114 10.89 0.59 -8.21
CA HIS A 114 12.27 1.06 -8.36
C HIS A 114 13.26 0.51 -7.30
N GLY A 115 13.07 -0.76 -6.90
CA GLY A 115 13.90 -1.37 -5.84
C GLY A 115 13.70 -0.75 -4.46
N THR A 116 12.58 -0.07 -4.21
CA THR A 116 12.30 0.63 -2.96
C THR A 116 11.35 -0.21 -2.11
N TYR A 117 11.79 -0.57 -0.92
CA TYR A 117 11.03 -1.35 0.06
C TYR A 117 10.83 -0.52 1.33
N GLY A 118 9.61 -0.56 1.86
CA GLY A 118 9.23 0.15 3.07
C GLY A 118 8.92 1.64 2.86
N VAL A 119 8.03 2.14 3.73
CA VAL A 119 7.47 3.50 3.65
C VAL A 119 8.53 4.60 3.80
N GLN A 120 9.54 4.40 4.64
CA GLN A 120 10.59 5.40 4.87
C GLN A 120 11.45 5.60 3.61
N ALA A 121 11.86 4.52 2.97
CA ALA A 121 12.61 4.59 1.72
C ALA A 121 11.76 5.18 0.59
N ALA A 122 10.46 4.83 0.55
CA ALA A 122 9.52 5.37 -0.42
C ALA A 122 9.29 6.88 -0.23
N ALA A 123 9.10 7.36 1.00
CA ALA A 123 8.97 8.77 1.32
C ALA A 123 10.19 9.59 0.88
N LYS A 124 11.40 9.06 1.16
CA LYS A 124 12.65 9.70 0.71
C LYS A 124 12.78 9.70 -0.81
N ARG A 125 12.48 8.58 -1.46
CA ARG A 125 12.62 8.47 -2.91
C ARG A 125 11.66 9.36 -3.68
N TYR A 126 10.38 9.33 -3.31
CA TYR A 126 9.33 10.00 -4.09
C TYR A 126 9.11 11.46 -3.69
N PHE A 127 9.38 11.80 -2.41
CA PHE A 127 9.06 13.13 -1.87
C PHE A 127 10.24 13.82 -1.19
N GLY A 128 11.41 13.18 -1.07
CA GLY A 128 12.63 13.78 -0.49
C GLY A 128 12.52 14.04 1.03
N LYS A 129 11.61 13.37 1.74
CA LYS A 129 11.35 13.61 3.17
C LYS A 129 11.23 12.30 3.96
N ASP A 130 11.21 12.41 5.28
CA ASP A 130 10.95 11.28 6.17
C ASP A 130 9.46 10.91 6.20
N ALA A 131 9.17 9.62 6.44
CA ALA A 131 7.81 9.09 6.42
C ALA A 131 6.87 9.80 7.40
N VAL A 132 7.38 10.23 8.56
CA VAL A 132 6.63 10.97 9.57
C VAL A 132 6.03 12.29 9.04
N ARG A 133 6.59 12.84 7.97
CA ARG A 133 6.15 14.10 7.34
C ARG A 133 5.24 13.90 6.12
N LEU A 134 4.83 12.67 5.83
CA LEU A 134 3.93 12.40 4.71
C LEU A 134 2.57 13.09 4.94
N THR A 135 2.14 13.84 3.95
CA THR A 135 0.81 14.44 3.91
C THR A 135 -0.25 13.39 3.58
N LEU A 136 -1.52 13.75 3.66
CA LEU A 136 -2.63 12.88 3.28
C LEU A 136 -2.54 12.44 1.82
N GLY A 137 -2.29 13.35 0.90
CA GLY A 137 -2.21 13.02 -0.52
C GLY A 137 -0.97 12.22 -0.87
N GLU A 138 0.19 12.50 -0.26
CA GLU A 138 1.39 11.69 -0.45
C GLU A 138 1.22 10.27 0.08
N SER A 139 0.58 10.12 1.24
CA SER A 139 0.21 8.81 1.80
C SER A 139 -0.71 8.05 0.84
N ALA A 140 -1.74 8.71 0.33
CA ALA A 140 -2.64 8.14 -0.66
C ALA A 140 -1.93 7.81 -1.99
N MET A 141 -0.95 8.61 -2.40
CA MET A 141 -0.13 8.34 -3.60
C MET A 141 0.69 7.05 -3.40
N LEU A 142 1.42 6.92 -2.28
CA LEU A 142 2.22 5.72 -1.99
C LEU A 142 1.34 4.46 -1.99
N VAL A 143 0.18 4.51 -1.35
CA VAL A 143 -0.74 3.36 -1.34
C VAL A 143 -1.31 3.10 -2.73
N GLY A 144 -1.60 4.13 -3.50
CA GLY A 144 -2.12 4.02 -4.86
C GLY A 144 -1.20 3.30 -5.84
N ILE A 145 0.11 3.33 -5.62
CA ILE A 145 1.07 2.66 -6.51
C ILE A 145 1.29 1.18 -6.17
N LEU A 146 0.93 0.71 -4.98
CA LEU A 146 1.19 -0.66 -4.50
C LEU A 146 0.69 -1.77 -5.43
N PRO A 147 -0.51 -1.69 -6.04
CA PRO A 147 -1.01 -2.77 -6.89
C PRO A 147 -0.13 -3.05 -8.12
N ALA A 148 0.53 -2.03 -8.67
CA ALA A 148 1.41 -2.17 -9.83
C ALA A 148 2.44 -1.01 -9.84
N PRO A 149 3.49 -1.07 -9.02
CA PRO A 149 4.41 0.04 -8.82
C PRO A 149 5.12 0.52 -10.07
N ALA A 150 5.41 -0.37 -11.03
CA ALA A 150 5.98 0.02 -12.31
C ALA A 150 4.99 0.83 -13.17
N THR A 151 3.70 0.46 -13.15
CA THR A 151 2.66 1.10 -13.96
C THR A 151 2.18 2.42 -13.39
N TYR A 152 2.18 2.54 -12.05
CA TYR A 152 1.66 3.70 -11.33
C TYR A 152 2.76 4.55 -10.69
N SER A 153 4.02 4.37 -11.10
CA SER A 153 5.14 5.16 -10.59
C SER A 153 4.93 6.65 -10.88
N PRO A 154 4.98 7.54 -9.87
CA PRO A 154 4.89 8.97 -10.10
C PRO A 154 6.07 9.54 -10.88
N ILE A 155 7.20 8.84 -10.91
CA ILE A 155 8.40 9.24 -11.67
C ILE A 155 8.16 9.03 -13.18
N ASN A 156 7.60 7.87 -13.56
CA ASN A 156 7.47 7.49 -14.97
C ASN A 156 6.07 7.78 -15.54
N HIS A 157 5.04 7.76 -14.70
CA HIS A 157 3.63 7.84 -15.09
C HIS A 157 2.82 8.71 -14.12
N SER A 158 3.19 10.00 -14.03
CA SER A 158 2.61 10.95 -13.07
C SER A 158 1.07 11.00 -13.12
N GLU A 159 0.45 11.07 -14.29
CA GLU A 159 -1.01 11.10 -14.42
C GLU A 159 -1.69 9.84 -13.85
N ARG A 160 -1.11 8.66 -14.11
CA ARG A 160 -1.62 7.40 -13.56
C ARG A 160 -1.47 7.33 -12.06
N ALA A 161 -0.36 7.85 -11.53
CA ALA A 161 -0.14 7.96 -10.09
C ALA A 161 -1.17 8.88 -9.43
N HIS A 162 -1.43 10.05 -10.02
CA HIS A 162 -2.48 10.97 -9.57
C HIS A 162 -3.87 10.36 -9.62
N TYR A 163 -4.18 9.64 -10.70
CA TYR A 163 -5.45 8.92 -10.78
C TYR A 163 -5.60 7.93 -9.63
N LYS A 164 -4.57 7.12 -9.36
CA LYS A 164 -4.59 6.13 -8.27
C LYS A 164 -4.63 6.77 -6.89
N ARG A 165 -3.89 7.86 -6.66
CA ARG A 165 -4.01 8.68 -5.44
C ARG A 165 -5.47 9.08 -5.20
N ASN A 166 -6.13 9.63 -6.23
CA ASN A 166 -7.51 10.09 -6.12
C ASN A 166 -8.50 8.93 -5.85
N VAL A 167 -8.22 7.73 -6.36
CA VAL A 167 -8.98 6.51 -6.02
C VAL A 167 -8.82 6.19 -4.54
N VAL A 168 -7.59 6.20 -4.00
CA VAL A 168 -7.33 5.95 -2.58
C VAL A 168 -8.02 6.99 -1.70
N LEU A 169 -7.87 8.28 -2.01
CA LEU A 169 -8.55 9.37 -1.27
C LEU A 169 -10.07 9.19 -1.26
N ARG A 170 -10.66 8.76 -2.38
CA ARG A 170 -12.10 8.47 -2.47
C ARG A 170 -12.48 7.32 -1.53
N VAL A 171 -11.71 6.24 -1.56
CA VAL A 171 -11.93 5.09 -0.68
C VAL A 171 -11.83 5.49 0.78
N MET A 172 -10.81 6.29 1.16
CA MET A 172 -10.66 6.79 2.53
C MET A 172 -11.86 7.62 2.98
N ARG A 173 -12.41 8.46 2.08
CA ARG A 173 -13.63 9.25 2.36
C ARG A 173 -14.84 8.34 2.53
N ASP A 174 -15.05 7.40 1.63
CA ASP A 174 -16.21 6.51 1.61
C ASP A 174 -16.24 5.59 2.83
N GLU A 175 -15.04 5.16 3.30
CA GLU A 175 -14.86 4.40 4.53
C GLU A 175 -14.75 5.28 5.79
N LYS A 176 -14.97 6.61 5.67
CA LYS A 176 -15.01 7.59 6.77
C LYS A 176 -13.69 7.78 7.53
N PHE A 177 -12.56 7.45 6.93
CA PHE A 177 -11.24 7.77 7.47
C PHE A 177 -10.88 9.25 7.33
N ILE A 178 -11.47 9.95 6.35
CA ILE A 178 -11.31 11.39 6.13
C ILE A 178 -12.65 12.05 5.84
N THR A 179 -12.72 13.36 6.10
CA THR A 179 -13.90 14.17 5.79
C THR A 179 -13.96 14.54 4.29
N LYS A 180 -15.10 15.08 3.85
CA LYS A 180 -15.23 15.59 2.47
C LYS A 180 -14.28 16.76 2.21
N ASP A 181 -14.06 17.60 3.21
CA ASP A 181 -13.19 18.78 3.09
C ASP A 181 -11.73 18.35 2.96
N MET A 182 -11.25 17.41 3.81
CA MET A 182 -9.93 16.81 3.70
C MET A 182 -9.71 16.15 2.33
N TYR A 183 -10.73 15.45 1.82
CA TYR A 183 -10.67 14.85 0.49
C TYR A 183 -10.51 15.90 -0.62
N SER A 184 -11.28 17.00 -0.56
CA SER A 184 -11.25 18.06 -1.55
C SER A 184 -9.90 18.78 -1.53
N GLU A 185 -9.42 19.13 -0.34
CA GLU A 185 -8.13 19.79 -0.12
C GLU A 185 -6.95 18.96 -0.63
N ALA A 186 -6.86 17.67 -0.24
CA ALA A 186 -5.78 16.79 -0.63
C ALA A 186 -5.71 16.54 -2.14
N ARG A 187 -6.81 16.72 -2.87
CA ARG A 187 -6.81 16.63 -4.34
C ARG A 187 -6.17 17.84 -5.02
N VAL A 188 -6.31 19.03 -4.43
CA VAL A 188 -5.88 20.30 -5.04
C VAL A 188 -4.40 20.59 -4.74
N ILE A 189 -4.01 20.53 -3.47
CA ILE A 189 -2.68 21.03 -3.00
C ILE A 189 -1.50 20.28 -3.63
N GLU A 190 -1.65 19.02 -3.96
CA GLU A 190 -0.51 18.19 -4.40
C GLU A 190 -0.35 18.08 -5.92
N SER A 191 -1.31 18.54 -6.70
CA SER A 191 -1.13 18.68 -8.14
C SER A 191 -0.01 19.66 -8.48
N GLU A 192 0.25 20.66 -7.63
CA GLU A 192 1.28 21.68 -7.80
C GLU A 192 2.69 21.23 -7.36
N ASN A 193 2.80 20.37 -6.34
CA ASN A 193 4.10 20.01 -5.77
C ASN A 193 4.87 18.97 -6.60
N ILE A 194 4.18 18.07 -7.27
CA ILE A 194 4.83 17.02 -8.09
C ILE A 194 5.35 17.60 -9.41
N SER A 195 4.71 18.62 -9.96
CA SER A 195 5.21 19.32 -11.15
C SER A 195 6.59 19.96 -10.90
N LYS A 196 6.84 20.45 -9.68
CA LYS A 196 8.12 21.04 -9.27
C LYS A 196 9.22 20.01 -9.02
N THR A 197 8.88 18.81 -8.55
CA THR A 197 9.86 17.73 -8.28
C THR A 197 10.25 17.01 -9.57
N SER A 198 9.32 16.84 -10.50
CA SER A 198 9.59 16.25 -11.83
C SER A 198 10.50 17.14 -12.68
N ALA A 199 10.41 18.46 -12.54
CA ALA A 199 11.27 19.41 -13.23
C ALA A 199 12.72 19.41 -12.70
N LYS A 200 12.95 19.12 -11.43
CA LYS A 200 14.28 19.00 -10.81
C LYS A 200 14.99 17.67 -11.10
N GLY A 201 14.28 16.65 -11.54
CA GLY A 201 14.84 15.32 -11.85
C GLY A 201 15.45 15.19 -13.26
N LYS A 202 15.35 16.21 -14.10
CA LYS A 202 16.02 16.30 -15.40
C LYS A 202 17.28 17.15 -15.29
N ALA A 203 18.24 16.75 -14.47
CA ALA A 203 19.60 17.25 -14.61
C ALA A 203 20.29 16.52 -15.77
N PRO A 204 20.91 17.20 -16.71
CA PRO A 204 21.63 16.57 -17.82
C PRO A 204 22.87 15.86 -17.30
N TYR A 205 23.12 14.66 -17.81
CA TYR A 205 24.42 14.03 -17.81
C TYR A 205 25.25 14.58 -18.94
#